data_0b41dbc0d7e251eb0976e22bbe7f7684
#
_entry.id   0b41dbc0d7e251eb0976e22bbe7f7684
#
_cell.length_a   1.000
_cell.length_b   1.000
_cell.length_c   1.000
_cell.angle_alpha   90.00
_cell.angle_beta   90.00
_cell.angle_gamma   90.00
#
_symmetry.space_group_name_H-M   'P 1'
#
loop_
_entity.id
_entity.type
_entity.pdbx_description
1 polymer ?
#
loop_
_entity_poly.entity_id
_entity_poly.type
_entity_poly.pdbx_seq_one_letter_code
_entity_poly.pdbx_strand_id
1 'polypeptide(L)'
;MPAAGLLVVSLLGVAPPASAQAPDGSKELAARVDHIVARRASLGDRISVLDEQANLAAEQLADVNNRAKVNESDVSSAEQEMQEARGQVRRYAVRAFTGGVGSGSASAHDNPTEAIRSRTLLATAQGNREQAVEQVRAARSDLTSKQQLLDETAKAKSDAQRRIKSARTETKQAEQELAATEAQVKGDLATALQREETQRIAAERAEAKRRQAEAEAAAQAQAKAAAEAEVAAQTVAEAEAVGLTESGSPSADSAGSNPSETPSRSTTTRPPAGSKRASGGTSSSEASAPATKIAAEQPKTPATPVPTTNRPRSTVPAPTAPPRPVAPPPPPPPPPPPSSTGQRAVQAALSMRGTPYRWGGESPGGFDCSGLVLWAYAQAGRGGLPHSSSMQASMGRRISVGELMPGDLVAYGSPVHHIGIYIGGGQYVHAPRTGDVVKVASIYRFNGTPIAVRI
;
A
#
# COMPACT_ATOMS: atom_id res chain seq x y z
N MET A 1 10.08 -17.34 16.15
CA MET A 1 9.86 -17.87 14.81
C MET A 1 10.72 -17.07 13.87
N PRO A 2 11.74 -17.63 13.20
CA PRO A 2 12.67 -16.86 12.39
C PRO A 2 12.04 -16.45 11.07
N ALA A 3 12.25 -15.19 10.71
CA ALA A 3 11.90 -14.60 9.44
C ALA A 3 12.69 -15.28 8.32
N ALA A 4 11.99 -15.95 7.41
CA ALA A 4 12.58 -16.45 6.18
C ALA A 4 12.86 -15.26 5.25
N GLY A 5 14.09 -14.77 5.29
CA GLY A 5 14.61 -13.84 4.31
C GLY A 5 14.62 -14.48 2.93
N LEU A 6 13.92 -13.88 1.99
CA LEU A 6 14.01 -14.24 0.57
C LEU A 6 15.39 -13.78 0.08
N LEU A 7 16.28 -14.73 -0.05
CA LEU A 7 17.57 -14.54 -0.74
C LEU A 7 17.27 -14.43 -2.24
N VAL A 8 17.19 -13.20 -2.72
CA VAL A 8 17.31 -12.93 -4.16
C VAL A 8 18.79 -13.13 -4.51
N VAL A 9 19.10 -14.29 -5.05
CA VAL A 9 20.39 -14.54 -5.66
C VAL A 9 20.47 -13.71 -6.93
N SER A 10 21.16 -12.56 -6.83
CA SER A 10 21.63 -11.81 -8.00
C SER A 10 22.72 -12.65 -8.65
N LEU A 11 22.40 -13.35 -9.72
CA LEU A 11 23.37 -13.92 -10.65
C LEU A 11 24.05 -12.77 -11.41
N LEU A 12 25.17 -12.28 -10.86
CA LEU A 12 26.11 -11.42 -11.57
C LEU A 12 27.02 -12.31 -12.45
N GLY A 13 26.87 -12.12 -13.72
CA GLY A 13 27.78 -12.20 -14.85
C GLY A 13 29.02 -13.08 -14.72
N VAL A 14 28.85 -14.35 -15.12
CA VAL A 14 29.90 -15.07 -15.86
C VAL A 14 29.28 -15.36 -17.21
N ALA A 15 29.81 -14.75 -18.27
CA ALA A 15 29.42 -15.05 -19.63
C ALA A 15 29.67 -16.54 -19.88
N PRO A 16 28.67 -17.33 -20.26
CA PRO A 16 28.89 -18.72 -20.64
C PRO A 16 29.62 -18.75 -22.00
N PRO A 17 30.51 -19.75 -22.23
CA PRO A 17 31.04 -19.99 -23.56
C PRO A 17 29.85 -20.28 -24.49
N ALA A 18 29.95 -19.76 -25.72
CA ALA A 18 28.96 -19.93 -26.75
C ALA A 18 28.57 -21.39 -26.92
N SER A 19 27.25 -21.64 -27.11
CA SER A 19 26.62 -22.92 -27.44
C SER A 19 26.56 -24.02 -26.38
N ALA A 20 25.79 -23.73 -25.29
CA ALA A 20 24.99 -24.78 -24.67
C ALA A 20 23.53 -24.28 -24.67
N GLN A 21 22.73 -24.83 -25.60
CA GLN A 21 21.28 -24.72 -25.53
C GLN A 21 20.86 -25.25 -24.15
N ALA A 22 20.28 -24.34 -23.32
CA ALA A 22 19.69 -24.74 -22.05
C ALA A 22 18.70 -25.90 -22.33
N PRO A 23 18.75 -26.98 -21.56
CA PRO A 23 17.82 -28.09 -21.78
C PRO A 23 16.37 -27.57 -21.66
N ASP A 24 15.45 -28.09 -22.45
CA ASP A 24 14.04 -27.66 -22.55
C ASP A 24 13.35 -27.54 -21.17
N GLY A 25 13.81 -28.32 -20.18
CA GLY A 25 13.33 -28.24 -18.79
C GLY A 25 13.58 -26.92 -18.07
N SER A 26 14.60 -26.15 -18.43
CA SER A 26 14.89 -24.86 -17.81
C SER A 26 13.92 -23.77 -18.29
N LYS A 27 13.49 -23.83 -19.54
CA LYS A 27 12.49 -22.91 -20.13
C LYS A 27 11.11 -23.17 -19.56
N GLU A 28 10.74 -24.45 -19.40
CA GLU A 28 9.47 -24.83 -18.79
C GLU A 28 9.40 -24.40 -17.32
N LEU A 29 10.48 -24.57 -16.57
CA LEU A 29 10.56 -24.13 -15.18
C LEU A 29 10.44 -22.60 -15.08
N ALA A 30 11.13 -21.85 -15.95
CA ALA A 30 11.04 -20.40 -16.00
C ALA A 30 9.60 -19.93 -16.29
N ALA A 31 8.94 -20.53 -17.27
CA ALA A 31 7.54 -20.21 -17.60
C ALA A 31 6.57 -20.52 -16.44
N ARG A 32 6.80 -21.62 -15.71
CA ARG A 32 6.02 -21.96 -14.51
C ARG A 32 6.24 -20.94 -13.39
N VAL A 33 7.48 -20.54 -13.16
CA VAL A 33 7.82 -19.49 -12.16
C VAL A 33 7.15 -18.18 -12.53
N ASP A 34 7.21 -17.74 -13.78
CA ASP A 34 6.55 -16.52 -14.25
C ASP A 34 5.04 -16.55 -14.05
N HIS A 35 4.39 -17.68 -14.40
CA HIS A 35 2.96 -17.87 -14.16
C HIS A 35 2.59 -17.76 -12.68
N ILE A 36 3.41 -18.34 -11.79
CA ILE A 36 3.19 -18.30 -10.34
C ILE A 36 3.39 -16.90 -9.79
N VAL A 37 4.43 -16.19 -10.25
CA VAL A 37 4.67 -14.79 -9.87
C VAL A 37 3.49 -13.90 -10.28
N ALA A 38 2.97 -14.10 -11.51
CA ALA A 38 1.79 -13.37 -11.98
C ALA A 38 0.53 -13.70 -11.14
N ARG A 39 0.30 -14.99 -10.83
CA ARG A 39 -0.84 -15.40 -9.99
C ARG A 39 -0.74 -14.83 -8.57
N ARG A 40 0.47 -14.84 -7.98
CA ARG A 40 0.72 -14.23 -6.67
C ARG A 40 0.44 -12.72 -6.69
N ALA A 41 0.84 -12.00 -7.73
CA ALA A 41 0.55 -10.59 -7.89
C ALA A 41 -0.96 -10.34 -7.97
N SER A 42 -1.68 -11.11 -8.80
CA SER A 42 -3.13 -11.00 -8.96
C SER A 42 -3.90 -11.29 -7.67
N LEU A 43 -3.51 -12.31 -6.91
CA LEU A 43 -4.12 -12.61 -5.60
C LEU A 43 -3.84 -11.50 -4.58
N GLY A 44 -2.63 -10.94 -4.58
CA GLY A 44 -2.27 -9.81 -3.74
C GLY A 44 -3.11 -8.56 -4.04
N ASP A 45 -3.33 -8.25 -5.31
CA ASP A 45 -4.19 -7.15 -5.72
C ASP A 45 -5.66 -7.39 -5.31
N ARG A 46 -6.15 -8.62 -5.49
CA ARG A 46 -7.51 -8.99 -5.06
C ARG A 46 -7.69 -8.83 -3.56
N ILE A 47 -6.74 -9.25 -2.74
CA ILE A 47 -6.75 -9.06 -1.28
C ILE A 47 -6.80 -7.56 -0.96
N SER A 48 -5.97 -6.73 -1.60
CA SER A 48 -5.95 -5.29 -1.37
C SER A 48 -7.28 -4.62 -1.72
N VAL A 49 -7.94 -5.05 -2.79
CA VAL A 49 -9.28 -4.55 -3.17
C VAL A 49 -10.34 -4.95 -2.13
N LEU A 50 -10.31 -6.18 -1.65
CA LEU A 50 -11.25 -6.68 -0.64
C LEU A 50 -11.02 -6.00 0.72
N ASP A 51 -9.79 -5.78 1.11
CA ASP A 51 -9.41 -5.06 2.32
C ASP A 51 -9.95 -3.61 2.27
N GLU A 52 -9.80 -2.92 1.12
CA GLU A 52 -10.35 -1.58 0.94
C GLU A 52 -11.88 -1.57 0.99
N GLN A 53 -12.54 -2.54 0.36
CA GLN A 53 -14.01 -2.65 0.42
C GLN A 53 -14.50 -2.85 1.87
N ALA A 54 -13.78 -3.63 2.65
CA ALA A 54 -14.08 -3.84 4.06
C ALA A 54 -13.84 -2.57 4.89
N ASN A 55 -12.76 -1.83 4.64
CA ASN A 55 -12.47 -0.56 5.32
C ASN A 55 -13.50 0.51 4.98
N LEU A 56 -13.86 0.67 3.70
CA LEU A 56 -14.91 1.58 3.26
C LEU A 56 -16.26 1.25 3.90
N ALA A 57 -16.61 -0.03 3.97
CA ALA A 57 -17.84 -0.47 4.63
C ALA A 57 -17.80 -0.25 6.15
N ALA A 58 -16.62 -0.34 6.79
CA ALA A 58 -16.44 -0.03 8.21
C ALA A 58 -16.62 1.47 8.50
N GLU A 59 -16.10 2.34 7.66
CA GLU A 59 -16.32 3.80 7.75
C GLU A 59 -17.81 4.15 7.55
N GLN A 60 -18.46 3.53 6.55
CA GLN A 60 -19.90 3.68 6.34
C GLN A 60 -20.71 3.19 7.55
N LEU A 61 -20.29 2.09 8.18
CA LEU A 61 -20.94 1.58 9.39
C LEU A 61 -20.79 2.55 10.58
N ALA A 62 -19.63 3.20 10.73
CA ALA A 62 -19.41 4.20 11.77
C ALA A 62 -20.31 5.41 11.58
N ASP A 63 -20.44 5.94 10.35
CA ASP A 63 -21.35 7.02 10.01
C ASP A 63 -22.83 6.62 10.26
N VAL A 64 -23.24 5.46 9.81
CA VAL A 64 -24.60 4.93 10.03
C VAL A 64 -24.90 4.75 11.51
N ASN A 65 -23.94 4.28 12.33
CA ASN A 65 -24.12 4.17 13.78
C ASN A 65 -24.31 5.53 14.45
N ASN A 66 -23.59 6.58 13.99
CA ASN A 66 -23.77 7.93 14.50
C ASN A 66 -25.16 8.49 14.13
N ARG A 67 -25.59 8.30 12.87
CA ARG A 67 -26.94 8.68 12.43
C ARG A 67 -28.04 7.91 13.17
N ALA A 68 -27.83 6.61 13.44
CA ALA A 68 -28.79 5.82 14.23
C ALA A 68 -29.03 6.40 15.62
N LYS A 69 -27.97 6.81 16.32
CA LYS A 69 -28.09 7.45 17.64
C LYS A 69 -28.90 8.76 17.60
N VAL A 70 -28.67 9.58 16.57
CA VAL A 70 -29.42 10.82 16.37
C VAL A 70 -30.88 10.49 16.08
N ASN A 71 -31.15 9.57 15.16
CA ASN A 71 -32.51 9.18 14.79
C ASN A 71 -33.27 8.55 15.96
N GLU A 72 -32.61 7.74 16.81
CA GLU A 72 -33.21 7.19 18.05
C GLU A 72 -33.63 8.32 19.03
N SER A 73 -32.78 9.34 19.20
CA SER A 73 -33.10 10.52 20.02
C SER A 73 -34.25 11.31 19.41
N ASP A 74 -34.30 11.49 18.10
CA ASP A 74 -35.34 12.21 17.39
C ASP A 74 -36.67 11.49 17.46
N VAL A 75 -36.72 10.17 17.37
CA VAL A 75 -37.92 9.36 17.58
C VAL A 75 -38.43 9.52 19.02
N SER A 76 -37.54 9.41 19.99
CA SER A 76 -37.92 9.61 21.41
C SER A 76 -38.54 11.00 21.68
N SER A 77 -37.94 12.04 21.09
CA SER A 77 -38.48 13.41 21.19
C SER A 77 -39.85 13.52 20.53
N ALA A 78 -40.02 12.97 19.33
CA ALA A 78 -41.31 12.97 18.64
C ALA A 78 -42.40 12.16 19.36
N GLU A 79 -42.03 11.09 20.05
CA GLU A 79 -42.95 10.34 20.92
C GLU A 79 -43.43 11.18 22.10
N GLN A 80 -42.54 11.96 22.73
CA GLN A 80 -42.91 12.89 23.80
C GLN A 80 -43.83 13.96 23.27
N GLU A 81 -43.53 14.62 22.16
CA GLU A 81 -44.40 15.61 21.53
C GLU A 81 -45.78 15.06 21.19
N MET A 82 -45.83 13.82 20.69
CA MET A 82 -47.08 13.12 20.42
C MET A 82 -47.90 12.90 21.72
N GLN A 83 -47.24 12.49 22.82
CA GLN A 83 -47.92 12.30 24.11
C GLN A 83 -48.45 13.63 24.64
N GLU A 84 -47.68 14.72 24.54
CA GLU A 84 -48.08 16.05 24.93
C GLU A 84 -49.30 16.55 24.13
N ALA A 85 -49.25 16.39 22.79
CA ALA A 85 -50.36 16.76 21.92
C ALA A 85 -51.63 15.95 22.23
N ARG A 86 -51.51 14.65 22.45
CA ARG A 86 -52.63 13.80 22.90
C ARG A 86 -53.15 14.25 24.27
N GLY A 87 -52.26 14.62 25.20
CA GLY A 87 -52.59 15.15 26.50
C GLY A 87 -53.43 16.46 26.41
N GLN A 88 -53.08 17.32 25.46
CA GLN A 88 -53.85 18.54 25.20
C GLN A 88 -55.27 18.21 24.71
N VAL A 89 -55.42 17.37 23.70
CA VAL A 89 -56.75 16.94 23.20
C VAL A 89 -57.57 16.32 24.34
N ARG A 90 -56.95 15.46 25.17
CA ARG A 90 -57.61 14.84 26.33
C ARG A 90 -58.09 15.90 27.32
N ARG A 91 -57.27 16.92 27.66
CA ARG A 91 -57.67 18.02 28.53
C ARG A 91 -58.84 18.79 27.98
N TYR A 92 -58.88 19.04 26.66
CA TYR A 92 -60.02 19.67 26.02
C TYR A 92 -61.28 18.79 26.08
N ALA A 93 -61.16 17.50 25.83
CA ALA A 93 -62.27 16.58 25.90
C ALA A 93 -62.84 16.49 27.34
N VAL A 94 -61.99 16.38 28.35
CA VAL A 94 -62.40 16.36 29.77
C VAL A 94 -63.11 17.68 30.14
N ARG A 95 -62.55 18.84 29.80
CA ARG A 95 -63.18 20.13 30.06
C ARG A 95 -64.54 20.27 29.37
N ALA A 96 -64.66 19.78 28.13
CA ALA A 96 -65.97 19.79 27.42
C ALA A 96 -66.98 18.87 28.07
N PHE A 97 -66.53 17.77 28.67
CA PHE A 97 -67.43 16.82 29.35
C PHE A 97 -67.73 17.21 30.80
N THR A 98 -66.76 17.69 31.58
CA THR A 98 -66.90 18.01 33.02
C THR A 98 -67.25 19.46 33.27
N GLY A 99 -66.78 20.38 32.42
CA GLY A 99 -67.14 21.78 32.47
C GLY A 99 -68.52 21.99 31.85
N GLY A 100 -69.42 21.10 32.09
CA GLY A 100 -70.74 21.08 31.48
C GLY A 100 -71.07 22.46 30.90
N VAL A 101 -71.11 22.53 29.59
CA VAL A 101 -72.03 23.48 29.04
C VAL A 101 -73.32 23.18 29.83
N GLY A 102 -73.51 23.88 30.89
CA GLY A 102 -74.75 23.76 31.64
C GLY A 102 -75.83 23.71 30.58
N SER A 103 -76.62 22.68 30.64
CA SER A 103 -77.86 22.56 29.88
C SER A 103 -78.84 23.73 30.27
N GLY A 104 -78.23 24.85 30.60
CA GLY A 104 -78.88 26.14 30.61
C GLY A 104 -78.99 26.57 29.17
N SER A 105 -80.22 26.43 28.65
CA SER A 105 -80.70 26.91 27.37
C SER A 105 -79.85 28.07 26.84
N ALA A 106 -79.19 27.92 25.72
CA ALA A 106 -78.49 29.02 25.01
C ALA A 106 -79.49 30.06 24.47
N SER A 107 -80.67 30.12 25.07
CA SER A 107 -81.84 30.89 24.58
C SER A 107 -82.31 32.05 25.39
N ALA A 108 -81.61 32.51 26.38
CA ALA A 108 -82.04 33.74 27.05
C ALA A 108 -80.86 34.43 27.76
N HIS A 109 -79.96 35.02 27.04
CA HIS A 109 -79.19 36.12 27.57
C HIS A 109 -79.92 37.40 27.16
N ASP A 110 -80.74 37.97 28.09
CA ASP A 110 -81.39 39.28 27.94
C ASP A 110 -80.35 40.44 27.86
N ASN A 111 -79.05 40.10 27.98
CA ASN A 111 -77.93 41.04 27.87
C ASN A 111 -77.09 40.77 26.61
N PRO A 112 -77.12 41.68 25.60
CA PRO A 112 -76.37 41.53 24.35
C PRO A 112 -74.86 41.35 24.58
N THR A 113 -74.29 41.95 25.63
CA THR A 113 -72.85 41.84 25.95
C THR A 113 -72.45 40.43 26.40
N GLU A 114 -73.29 39.75 27.18
CA GLU A 114 -73.07 38.38 27.64
C GLU A 114 -73.22 37.36 26.49
N ALA A 115 -74.21 37.66 25.61
CA ALA A 115 -74.35 36.82 24.35
C ALA A 115 -73.12 36.89 23.42
N ILE A 116 -72.58 38.10 23.24
CA ILE A 116 -71.35 38.31 22.49
C ILE A 116 -70.15 37.59 23.18
N ARG A 117 -70.00 37.79 24.50
CA ARG A 117 -68.93 37.16 25.31
C ARG A 117 -68.98 35.61 25.24
N SER A 118 -70.19 35.06 25.36
CA SER A 118 -70.40 33.61 25.24
C SER A 118 -70.08 33.10 23.86
N ARG A 119 -70.50 33.82 22.79
CA ARG A 119 -70.10 33.47 21.40
C ARG A 119 -68.58 33.52 21.15
N THR A 120 -67.91 34.54 21.67
CA THR A 120 -66.44 34.69 21.59
C THR A 120 -65.76 33.58 22.34
N LEU A 121 -66.19 33.19 23.53
CA LEU A 121 -65.62 32.08 24.29
C LEU A 121 -65.85 30.71 23.58
N LEU A 122 -67.01 30.50 22.99
CA LEU A 122 -67.33 29.32 22.21
C LEU A 122 -66.46 29.26 20.96
N ALA A 123 -66.32 30.32 20.19
CA ALA A 123 -65.45 30.39 19.02
C ALA A 123 -63.98 30.16 19.38
N THR A 124 -63.49 30.74 20.48
CA THR A 124 -62.13 30.52 20.98
C THR A 124 -61.95 29.08 21.44
N ALA A 125 -62.92 28.47 22.11
CA ALA A 125 -62.84 27.06 22.52
C ALA A 125 -62.83 26.09 21.31
N GLN A 126 -63.60 26.40 20.25
CA GLN A 126 -63.60 25.65 18.99
C GLN A 126 -62.25 25.77 18.26
N GLY A 127 -61.73 26.98 18.10
CA GLY A 127 -60.41 27.21 17.48
C GLY A 127 -59.27 26.50 18.22
N ASN A 128 -59.27 26.55 19.55
CA ASN A 128 -58.30 25.83 20.36
C ASN A 128 -58.42 24.30 20.21
N ARG A 129 -59.62 23.76 20.03
CA ARG A 129 -59.84 22.32 19.77
C ARG A 129 -59.28 21.94 18.41
N GLU A 130 -59.61 22.68 17.35
CA GLU A 130 -59.13 22.44 16.00
C GLU A 130 -57.58 22.48 15.95
N GLN A 131 -56.98 23.49 16.59
CA GLN A 131 -55.54 23.63 16.73
C GLN A 131 -54.90 22.41 17.44
N ALA A 132 -55.50 21.92 18.52
CA ALA A 132 -55.01 20.76 19.24
C ALA A 132 -55.10 19.45 18.38
N VAL A 133 -56.13 19.31 17.56
CA VAL A 133 -56.26 18.18 16.62
C VAL A 133 -55.20 18.24 15.53
N GLU A 134 -54.95 19.44 14.99
CA GLU A 134 -53.89 19.63 13.99
C GLU A 134 -52.49 19.37 14.57
N GLN A 135 -52.23 19.76 15.82
CA GLN A 135 -50.99 19.41 16.52
C GLN A 135 -50.80 17.91 16.65
N VAL A 136 -51.85 17.12 16.97
CA VAL A 136 -51.76 15.66 17.01
C VAL A 136 -51.49 15.08 15.64
N ARG A 137 -52.11 15.60 14.58
CA ARG A 137 -51.86 15.15 13.20
C ARG A 137 -50.42 15.43 12.78
N ALA A 138 -49.92 16.62 13.03
CA ALA A 138 -48.56 17.01 12.74
C ALA A 138 -47.55 16.16 13.51
N ALA A 139 -47.72 15.99 14.82
CA ALA A 139 -46.86 15.16 15.63
C ALA A 139 -46.89 13.68 15.23
N ARG A 140 -48.05 13.16 14.78
CA ARG A 140 -48.13 11.79 14.23
C ARG A 140 -47.38 11.64 12.91
N SER A 141 -47.50 12.62 12.02
CA SER A 141 -46.79 12.63 10.74
C SER A 141 -45.28 12.68 10.94
N ASP A 142 -44.82 13.56 11.84
CA ASP A 142 -43.43 13.71 12.21
C ASP A 142 -42.84 12.40 12.79
N LEU A 143 -43.51 11.82 13.79
CA LEU A 143 -43.13 10.55 14.38
C LEU A 143 -43.03 9.44 13.34
N THR A 144 -43.99 9.34 12.43
CA THR A 144 -43.98 8.33 11.36
C THR A 144 -42.74 8.51 10.43
N SER A 145 -42.45 9.76 10.06
CA SER A 145 -41.26 10.07 9.21
C SER A 145 -39.96 9.72 9.92
N LYS A 146 -39.84 10.04 11.22
CA LYS A 146 -38.66 9.72 12.02
C LYS A 146 -38.46 8.20 12.22
N GLN A 147 -39.57 7.47 12.43
CA GLN A 147 -39.55 5.99 12.47
C GLN A 147 -39.07 5.38 11.16
N GLN A 148 -39.55 5.88 10.01
CA GLN A 148 -39.08 5.43 8.70
C GLN A 148 -37.58 5.67 8.52
N LEU A 149 -37.07 6.84 8.90
CA LEU A 149 -35.64 7.14 8.83
C LEU A 149 -34.79 6.24 9.74
N LEU A 150 -35.31 5.88 10.92
CA LEU A 150 -34.68 4.92 11.81
C LEU A 150 -34.59 3.52 11.18
N ASP A 151 -35.69 3.05 10.56
CA ASP A 151 -35.74 1.77 9.86
C ASP A 151 -34.76 1.72 8.67
N GLU A 152 -34.68 2.80 7.87
CA GLU A 152 -33.71 2.93 6.77
C GLU A 152 -32.26 2.87 7.29
N THR A 153 -32.01 3.53 8.42
CA THR A 153 -30.68 3.52 9.07
C THR A 153 -30.34 2.11 9.58
N ALA A 154 -31.30 1.40 10.19
CA ALA A 154 -31.10 0.01 10.62
C ALA A 154 -30.81 -0.93 9.45
N LYS A 155 -31.48 -0.75 8.32
CA LYS A 155 -31.20 -1.48 7.07
C LYS A 155 -29.81 -1.20 6.54
N ALA A 156 -29.42 0.07 6.46
CA ALA A 156 -28.09 0.49 6.01
C ALA A 156 -26.98 -0.10 6.90
N LYS A 157 -27.19 -0.15 8.22
CA LYS A 157 -26.30 -0.80 9.20
C LYS A 157 -26.12 -2.30 8.89
N SER A 158 -27.23 -3.00 8.68
CA SER A 158 -27.20 -4.43 8.33
C SER A 158 -26.47 -4.68 7.00
N ASP A 159 -26.68 -3.83 6.01
CA ASP A 159 -26.04 -3.92 4.71
C ASP A 159 -24.51 -3.70 4.80
N ALA A 160 -24.08 -2.69 5.55
CA ALA A 160 -22.66 -2.43 5.80
C ALA A 160 -21.99 -3.61 6.52
N GLN A 161 -22.63 -4.16 7.55
CA GLN A 161 -22.12 -5.34 8.27
C GLN A 161 -22.00 -6.57 7.35
N ARG A 162 -22.97 -6.79 6.45
CA ARG A 162 -22.89 -7.89 5.47
C ARG A 162 -21.72 -7.71 4.51
N ARG A 163 -21.50 -6.49 4.01
CA ARG A 163 -20.38 -6.19 3.10
C ARG A 163 -19.02 -6.45 3.79
N ILE A 164 -18.85 -6.02 5.04
CA ILE A 164 -17.64 -6.29 5.83
C ILE A 164 -17.44 -7.80 5.96
N LYS A 165 -18.48 -8.55 6.32
CA LYS A 165 -18.39 -9.99 6.50
C LYS A 165 -18.06 -10.72 5.19
N SER A 166 -18.67 -10.35 4.08
CA SER A 166 -18.38 -10.92 2.76
C SER A 166 -16.94 -10.66 2.36
N ALA A 167 -16.51 -9.39 2.37
CA ALA A 167 -15.15 -9.02 2.04
C ALA A 167 -14.11 -9.79 2.88
N ARG A 168 -14.31 -9.88 4.19
CA ARG A 168 -13.42 -10.66 5.09
C ARG A 168 -13.36 -12.14 4.75
N THR A 169 -14.50 -12.74 4.40
CA THR A 169 -14.55 -14.15 4.03
C THR A 169 -13.77 -14.38 2.73
N GLU A 170 -13.96 -13.51 1.75
CA GLU A 170 -13.28 -13.57 0.46
C GLU A 170 -11.78 -13.29 0.60
N THR A 171 -11.38 -12.32 1.43
CA THR A 171 -9.97 -12.07 1.77
C THR A 171 -9.33 -13.33 2.34
N LYS A 172 -9.97 -13.97 3.32
CA LYS A 172 -9.45 -15.21 3.92
C LYS A 172 -9.30 -16.33 2.90
N GLN A 173 -10.23 -16.48 1.97
CA GLN A 173 -10.12 -17.46 0.88
C GLN A 173 -8.95 -17.14 -0.05
N ALA A 174 -8.78 -15.88 -0.43
CA ALA A 174 -7.66 -15.44 -1.27
C ALA A 174 -6.30 -15.62 -0.58
N GLU A 175 -6.21 -15.38 0.74
CA GLU A 175 -5.02 -15.65 1.55
C GLU A 175 -4.68 -17.13 1.59
N GLN A 176 -5.68 -18.00 1.74
CA GLN A 176 -5.47 -19.45 1.70
C GLN A 176 -4.99 -19.92 0.32
N GLU A 177 -5.57 -19.38 -0.75
CA GLU A 177 -5.13 -19.67 -2.13
C GLU A 177 -3.70 -19.17 -2.37
N LEU A 178 -3.34 -18.01 -1.85
CA LEU A 178 -1.98 -17.45 -1.90
C LEU A 178 -0.99 -18.37 -1.17
N ALA A 179 -1.31 -18.80 0.04
CA ALA A 179 -0.47 -19.70 0.83
C ALA A 179 -0.29 -21.07 0.14
N ALA A 180 -1.35 -21.62 -0.45
CA ALA A 180 -1.28 -22.86 -1.23
C ALA A 180 -0.38 -22.70 -2.47
N THR A 181 -0.50 -21.58 -3.19
CA THR A 181 0.33 -21.25 -4.34
C THR A 181 1.80 -21.13 -3.92
N GLU A 182 2.11 -20.49 -2.81
CA GLU A 182 3.48 -20.36 -2.29
C GLU A 182 4.06 -21.73 -1.86
N ALA A 183 3.27 -22.61 -1.27
CA ALA A 183 3.69 -23.96 -0.90
C ALA A 183 4.01 -24.80 -2.15
N GLN A 184 3.19 -24.71 -3.18
CA GLN A 184 3.40 -25.38 -4.45
C GLN A 184 4.72 -24.93 -5.10
N VAL A 185 4.99 -23.61 -5.13
CA VAL A 185 6.27 -23.08 -5.66
C VAL A 185 7.47 -23.66 -4.94
N LYS A 186 7.43 -23.66 -3.61
CA LYS A 186 8.52 -24.21 -2.79
C LYS A 186 8.75 -25.68 -3.10
N GLY A 187 7.69 -26.46 -3.29
CA GLY A 187 7.78 -27.87 -3.67
C GLY A 187 8.36 -28.08 -5.07
N ASP A 188 7.87 -27.34 -6.04
CA ASP A 188 8.36 -27.40 -7.43
C ASP A 188 9.84 -27.00 -7.52
N LEU A 189 10.25 -25.94 -6.82
CA LEU A 189 11.64 -25.49 -6.77
C LEU A 189 12.54 -26.55 -6.11
N ALA A 190 12.14 -27.11 -4.98
CA ALA A 190 12.90 -28.17 -4.30
C ALA A 190 13.09 -29.40 -5.23
N THR A 191 12.03 -29.79 -5.93
CA THR A 191 12.08 -30.89 -6.90
C THR A 191 13.00 -30.59 -8.07
N ALA A 192 12.98 -29.35 -8.59
CA ALA A 192 13.86 -28.92 -9.67
C ALA A 192 15.33 -28.94 -9.26
N LEU A 193 15.65 -28.44 -8.08
CA LEU A 193 17.02 -28.46 -7.53
C LEU A 193 17.53 -29.88 -7.34
N GLN A 194 16.71 -30.81 -6.82
CA GLN A 194 17.09 -32.21 -6.70
C GLN A 194 17.38 -32.88 -8.05
N ARG A 195 16.55 -32.58 -9.07
CA ARG A 195 16.79 -33.09 -10.43
C ARG A 195 18.10 -32.57 -11.00
N GLU A 196 18.38 -31.28 -10.86
CA GLU A 196 19.62 -30.65 -11.33
C GLU A 196 20.85 -31.29 -10.64
N GLU A 197 20.81 -31.45 -9.32
CA GLU A 197 21.88 -32.10 -8.56
C GLU A 197 22.10 -33.55 -8.99
N THR A 198 21.01 -34.31 -9.20
CA THR A 198 21.09 -35.68 -9.70
C THR A 198 21.71 -35.74 -11.08
N GLN A 199 21.35 -34.85 -11.99
CA GLN A 199 21.93 -34.75 -13.33
C GLN A 199 23.41 -34.39 -13.29
N ARG A 200 23.81 -33.42 -12.42
CA ARG A 200 25.20 -33.05 -12.24
C ARG A 200 26.05 -34.22 -11.77
N ILE A 201 25.59 -34.95 -10.74
CA ILE A 201 26.27 -36.12 -10.21
C ILE A 201 26.37 -37.22 -11.31
N ALA A 202 25.31 -37.41 -12.09
CA ALA A 202 25.33 -38.38 -13.19
C ALA A 202 26.33 -37.98 -14.28
N ALA A 203 26.41 -36.72 -14.66
CA ALA A 203 27.36 -36.18 -15.61
C ALA A 203 28.82 -36.32 -15.12
N GLU A 204 29.11 -35.98 -13.88
CA GLU A 204 30.43 -36.16 -13.25
C GLU A 204 30.87 -37.64 -13.25
N ARG A 205 29.94 -38.55 -12.92
CA ARG A 205 30.20 -40.00 -12.97
C ARG A 205 30.46 -40.50 -14.39
N ALA A 206 29.72 -40.00 -15.38
CA ALA A 206 29.92 -40.36 -16.78
C ALA A 206 31.27 -39.86 -17.29
N GLU A 207 31.66 -38.62 -16.91
CA GLU A 207 32.97 -38.07 -17.28
C GLU A 207 34.12 -38.82 -16.60
N ALA A 208 33.98 -39.18 -15.32
CA ALA A 208 34.97 -40.00 -14.62
C ALA A 208 35.16 -41.38 -15.27
N LYS A 209 34.06 -42.04 -15.67
CA LYS A 209 34.12 -43.31 -16.42
C LYS A 209 34.80 -43.15 -17.78
N ARG A 210 34.52 -42.05 -18.51
CA ARG A 210 35.22 -41.78 -19.80
C ARG A 210 36.72 -41.59 -19.60
N ARG A 211 37.14 -40.78 -18.62
CA ARG A 211 38.56 -40.58 -18.29
C ARG A 211 39.24 -41.88 -17.89
N GLN A 212 38.57 -42.75 -17.13
CA GLN A 212 39.07 -44.05 -16.76
C GLN A 212 39.24 -44.96 -18.00
N ALA A 213 38.24 -45.04 -18.88
CA ALA A 213 38.31 -45.80 -20.12
C ALA A 213 39.41 -45.27 -21.07
N GLU A 214 39.58 -43.96 -21.18
CA GLU A 214 40.65 -43.33 -21.94
C GLU A 214 42.03 -43.66 -21.36
N ALA A 215 42.19 -43.66 -20.04
CA ALA A 215 43.42 -44.04 -19.37
C ALA A 215 43.74 -45.52 -19.55
N GLU A 216 42.77 -46.43 -19.45
CA GLU A 216 42.92 -47.85 -19.69
C GLU A 216 43.31 -48.14 -21.17
N ALA A 217 42.65 -47.44 -22.11
CA ALA A 217 42.98 -47.54 -23.51
C ALA A 217 44.40 -47.04 -23.81
N ALA A 218 44.81 -45.93 -23.20
CA ALA A 218 46.20 -45.42 -23.33
C ALA A 218 47.22 -46.39 -22.73
N ALA A 219 46.92 -46.96 -21.56
CA ALA A 219 47.81 -47.98 -20.95
C ALA A 219 47.96 -49.27 -21.82
N GLN A 220 46.86 -49.73 -22.40
CA GLN A 220 46.88 -50.86 -23.33
C GLN A 220 47.69 -50.57 -24.61
N ALA A 221 47.51 -49.32 -25.14
CA ALA A 221 48.30 -48.91 -26.33
C ALA A 221 49.78 -48.79 -25.99
N GLN A 222 50.15 -48.28 -24.82
CA GLN A 222 51.54 -48.26 -24.36
C GLN A 222 52.15 -49.67 -24.16
N ALA A 223 51.37 -50.56 -23.54
CA ALA A 223 51.80 -51.94 -23.32
C ALA A 223 52.01 -52.67 -24.67
N LYS A 224 51.15 -52.48 -25.67
CA LYS A 224 51.27 -53.02 -27.00
C LYS A 224 52.48 -52.43 -27.73
N ALA A 225 52.70 -51.13 -27.66
CA ALA A 225 53.89 -50.51 -28.24
C ALA A 225 55.18 -50.96 -27.55
N ALA A 226 55.22 -51.20 -26.28
CA ALA A 226 56.34 -51.74 -25.54
C ALA A 226 56.62 -53.20 -25.96
N ALA A 227 55.60 -54.04 -26.12
CA ALA A 227 55.72 -55.38 -26.60
C ALA A 227 56.25 -55.45 -28.08
N GLU A 228 55.73 -54.58 -28.96
CA GLU A 228 56.24 -54.45 -30.33
C GLU A 228 57.67 -53.95 -30.39
N ALA A 229 58.10 -53.05 -29.52
CA ALA A 229 59.47 -52.58 -29.37
C ALA A 229 60.40 -53.69 -28.84
N GLU A 230 59.96 -54.54 -27.92
CA GLU A 230 60.68 -55.64 -27.38
C GLU A 230 60.89 -56.72 -28.44
N VAL A 231 59.91 -57.08 -29.26
CA VAL A 231 60.02 -57.97 -30.41
C VAL A 231 60.95 -57.38 -31.46
N ALA A 232 60.89 -56.09 -31.77
CA ALA A 232 61.80 -55.42 -32.68
C ALA A 232 63.24 -55.41 -32.15
N ALA A 233 63.47 -55.22 -30.86
CA ALA A 233 64.78 -55.30 -30.24
C ALA A 233 65.36 -56.73 -30.27
N GLN A 234 64.54 -57.79 -30.08
CA GLN A 234 64.93 -59.19 -30.22
C GLN A 234 65.30 -59.52 -31.66
N THR A 235 64.54 -59.04 -32.65
CA THR A 235 64.87 -59.23 -34.07
C THR A 235 66.18 -58.53 -34.50
N VAL A 236 66.48 -57.37 -33.95
CA VAL A 236 67.76 -56.66 -34.17
C VAL A 236 68.92 -57.41 -33.50
N ALA A 237 68.74 -57.90 -32.28
CA ALA A 237 69.76 -58.68 -31.58
C ALA A 237 70.04 -60.02 -32.26
N GLU A 238 69.04 -60.70 -32.83
CA GLU A 238 69.25 -61.88 -33.65
C GLU A 238 69.94 -61.54 -34.98
N ALA A 239 69.66 -60.38 -35.59
CA ALA A 239 70.36 -59.93 -36.82
C ALA A 239 71.81 -59.53 -36.52
N GLU A 240 72.14 -58.94 -35.36
CA GLU A 240 73.52 -58.68 -34.96
C GLU A 240 74.31 -59.95 -34.60
N ALA A 241 73.64 -60.98 -34.07
CA ALA A 241 74.27 -62.25 -33.77
C ALA A 241 74.69 -63.06 -35.06
N VAL A 242 74.01 -62.80 -36.18
CA VAL A 242 74.28 -63.42 -37.49
C VAL A 242 75.27 -62.57 -38.31
N GLY A 243 75.54 -61.31 -37.92
CA GLY A 243 76.36 -60.34 -38.68
C GLY A 243 77.79 -60.12 -38.20
N LEU A 244 78.40 -60.99 -37.35
CA LEU A 244 79.81 -60.91 -36.93
C LEU A 244 80.74 -61.75 -37.77
N THR A 245 80.85 -61.43 -39.09
CA THR A 245 82.04 -61.68 -39.89
C THR A 245 82.12 -60.67 -41.02
N GLU A 246 83.05 -59.79 -40.88
CA GLU A 246 83.86 -58.99 -41.83
C GLU A 246 83.93 -57.48 -41.47
N SER A 247 84.97 -57.20 -40.86
CA SER A 247 86.13 -56.29 -41.11
C SER A 247 85.85 -54.96 -41.81
N GLY A 248 86.36 -53.90 -41.16
CA GLY A 248 86.76 -52.68 -41.85
C GLY A 248 86.52 -51.36 -41.12
N SER A 249 87.47 -51.00 -40.22
CA SER A 249 87.73 -49.61 -39.85
C SER A 249 88.53 -48.90 -40.96
N PRO A 250 88.81 -47.60 -40.94
CA PRO A 250 88.47 -46.54 -39.98
C PRO A 250 88.25 -45.14 -40.61
N SER A 251 88.20 -44.17 -39.71
CA SER A 251 88.55 -42.73 -39.79
C SER A 251 87.40 -41.79 -39.89
N ALA A 252 87.21 -41.08 -38.83
CA ALA A 252 87.62 -39.72 -38.41
C ALA A 252 87.09 -38.58 -39.26
N ASP A 253 86.33 -37.72 -38.73
CA ASP A 253 86.74 -36.42 -38.24
C ASP A 253 85.52 -35.52 -37.88
N SER A 254 85.63 -34.92 -36.74
CA SER A 254 85.54 -33.54 -36.39
C SER A 254 84.19 -32.78 -36.33
N ALA A 255 83.95 -32.42 -35.15
CA ALA A 255 83.68 -31.08 -34.70
C ALA A 255 82.30 -30.53 -35.01
N GLY A 256 81.55 -30.08 -34.10
CA GLY A 256 81.72 -29.17 -33.04
C GLY A 256 80.40 -28.57 -32.66
N SER A 257 80.34 -28.38 -31.45
CA SER A 257 79.74 -27.26 -30.71
C SER A 257 78.25 -27.36 -30.26
N ASN A 258 78.15 -27.68 -29.04
CA ASN A 258 77.22 -27.18 -28.02
C ASN A 258 77.41 -25.67 -27.90
N PRO A 259 76.56 -24.84 -27.18
CA PRO A 259 75.85 -25.20 -25.96
C PRO A 259 74.52 -24.50 -25.72
N SER A 260 73.85 -25.01 -24.75
CA SER A 260 73.22 -24.30 -23.56
C SER A 260 72.20 -23.21 -23.80
N GLU A 261 71.10 -23.30 -23.21
CA GLU A 261 70.85 -22.89 -21.83
C GLU A 261 69.38 -23.17 -21.39
N THR A 262 69.27 -23.87 -20.32
CA THR A 262 68.27 -23.72 -19.30
C THR A 262 68.76 -22.53 -18.41
N PRO A 263 68.05 -21.91 -17.42
CA PRO A 263 66.92 -22.44 -16.68
C PRO A 263 66.01 -21.35 -16.05
N SER A 264 65.25 -21.81 -15.11
CA SER A 264 64.85 -21.19 -13.83
C SER A 264 63.46 -20.50 -13.80
N ARG A 265 62.53 -21.04 -13.11
CA ARG A 265 62.28 -21.11 -11.66
C ARG A 265 62.06 -19.74 -11.02
N SER A 266 60.93 -19.56 -10.39
CA SER A 266 60.75 -19.14 -8.99
C SER A 266 59.34 -18.56 -8.80
N THR A 267 58.58 -19.17 -8.02
CA THR A 267 58.31 -19.10 -6.57
C THR A 267 57.43 -17.96 -6.15
N THR A 268 56.26 -18.35 -5.67
CA THR A 268 55.83 -18.19 -4.27
C THR A 268 55.62 -16.74 -3.82
N THR A 269 54.44 -16.41 -3.39
CA THR A 269 54.25 -16.27 -1.94
C THR A 269 52.80 -15.84 -1.60
N ARG A 270 52.32 -16.44 -0.57
CA ARG A 270 51.12 -16.35 0.24
C ARG A 270 51.08 -15.07 1.06
N PRO A 271 49.87 -14.73 1.69
CA PRO A 271 49.56 -13.45 2.29
C PRO A 271 50.05 -13.26 3.74
N PRO A 272 49.71 -12.17 4.36
CA PRO A 272 49.25 -12.30 5.75
C PRO A 272 48.01 -11.52 6.13
N ALA A 273 47.42 -12.12 7.08
CA ALA A 273 46.33 -11.66 7.91
C ALA A 273 46.86 -10.73 9.05
N GLY A 274 45.91 -10.10 9.65
CA GLY A 274 46.07 -9.58 11.02
C GLY A 274 45.59 -8.15 11.10
N SER A 275 44.74 -7.75 11.88
CA SER A 275 44.30 -8.01 13.22
C SER A 275 44.10 -6.68 13.94
N LYS A 276 42.93 -6.58 14.56
CA LYS A 276 42.66 -6.05 15.88
C LYS A 276 42.58 -4.52 16.17
N ARG A 277 41.39 -4.24 16.73
CA ARG A 277 41.16 -3.59 18.06
C ARG A 277 41.43 -2.09 18.13
N ALA A 278 40.71 -1.28 18.85
CA ALA A 278 39.74 -1.37 19.94
C ALA A 278 39.25 0.06 20.23
N SER A 279 38.03 0.07 20.74
CA SER A 279 37.63 0.66 22.01
C SER A 279 37.66 2.16 22.24
N GLY A 280 36.58 2.56 22.80
CA GLY A 280 36.46 3.53 23.91
C GLY A 280 35.92 4.85 23.44
N GLY A 281 34.95 5.41 24.03
CA GLY A 281 34.42 5.54 25.31
C GLY A 281 33.51 6.74 25.37
N THR A 282 32.39 6.55 26.01
CA THR A 282 31.75 7.44 26.98
C THR A 282 31.94 8.93 26.87
N SER A 283 30.84 9.73 26.89
CA SER A 283 30.45 10.56 28.02
C SER A 283 29.30 11.49 27.72
N SER A 284 28.22 11.33 28.41
CA SER A 284 27.37 12.20 29.20
C SER A 284 27.58 13.70 29.13
N SER A 285 26.46 14.44 29.03
CA SER A 285 25.96 15.50 29.94
C SER A 285 24.81 16.20 29.23
N GLU A 286 23.59 16.11 29.74
CA GLU A 286 22.88 17.01 30.69
C GLU A 286 23.15 18.50 30.50
N ALA A 287 22.10 19.25 30.16
CA ALA A 287 21.59 20.38 30.92
C ALA A 287 20.51 21.16 30.15
N SER A 288 19.31 21.12 30.66
CA SER A 288 18.50 22.24 31.20
C SER A 288 18.03 23.35 30.26
N ALA A 289 16.70 23.47 30.27
CA ALA A 289 15.90 24.64 29.86
C ALA A 289 16.25 25.91 30.63
N PRO A 290 15.78 27.11 30.24
CA PRO A 290 14.46 27.50 30.75
C PRO A 290 13.57 28.27 29.75
N ALA A 291 12.30 28.32 30.16
CA ALA A 291 11.20 29.08 29.62
C ALA A 291 11.35 30.61 29.71
N THR A 292 10.78 31.32 28.73
CA THR A 292 10.32 32.69 28.96
C THR A 292 9.03 32.95 28.17
N LYS A 293 7.99 33.29 28.91
CA LYS A 293 6.71 33.89 28.50
C LYS A 293 6.91 35.34 28.09
N ILE A 294 6.20 35.83 27.07
CA ILE A 294 5.61 37.19 26.94
C ILE A 294 4.56 37.06 25.83
N ALA A 295 3.29 37.13 26.14
CA ALA A 295 2.29 38.20 26.22
C ALA A 295 1.88 38.80 24.86
N ALA A 296 0.57 38.75 24.68
CA ALA A 296 -0.35 39.27 23.69
C ALA A 296 -0.13 40.72 23.25
N GLU A 297 -0.47 40.99 21.98
CA GLU A 297 -1.19 42.25 21.65
C GLU A 297 -1.81 42.16 20.25
N GLN A 298 -3.13 42.37 20.17
CA GLN A 298 -3.89 42.73 18.97
C GLN A 298 -3.82 44.24 18.75
N PRO A 299 -3.94 44.76 17.54
CA PRO A 299 -4.85 45.88 17.30
C PRO A 299 -5.73 45.73 16.05
N LYS A 300 -6.99 45.87 16.29
CA LYS A 300 -8.03 46.80 15.79
C LYS A 300 -7.98 47.25 14.32
N THR A 301 -9.05 46.91 13.62
CA THR A 301 -9.58 47.54 12.39
C THR A 301 -9.97 49.01 12.58
N PRO A 302 -10.00 49.81 11.52
CA PRO A 302 -11.18 50.64 11.26
C PRO A 302 -11.65 50.68 9.79
N ALA A 303 -12.92 50.53 9.67
CA ALA A 303 -13.99 51.26 8.95
C ALA A 303 -13.73 51.88 7.55
N THR A 304 -14.64 51.49 6.69
CA THR A 304 -15.06 52.02 5.39
C THR A 304 -15.54 53.47 5.43
N PRO A 305 -15.52 54.17 4.32
CA PRO A 305 -16.76 54.84 3.88
C PRO A 305 -17.12 54.64 2.41
N VAL A 306 -18.39 54.68 2.16
CA VAL A 306 -19.18 54.50 0.94
C VAL A 306 -19.45 55.86 0.26
N PRO A 307 -20.11 55.93 -0.90
CA PRO A 307 -19.68 56.54 -2.13
C PRO A 307 -20.39 57.84 -2.49
N THR A 308 -19.93 58.52 -3.48
CA THR A 308 -20.73 59.56 -4.15
C THR A 308 -20.71 59.38 -5.65
N THR A 309 -21.91 59.32 -6.16
CA THR A 309 -22.35 59.37 -7.56
C THR A 309 -21.88 60.67 -8.27
N ASN A 310 -21.44 60.57 -9.51
CA ASN A 310 -21.83 61.56 -10.53
C ASN A 310 -21.78 61.00 -11.95
N ARG A 311 -22.71 61.47 -12.72
CA ARG A 311 -23.24 61.09 -14.02
C ARG A 311 -22.46 61.75 -15.18
N PRO A 312 -22.70 61.38 -16.44
CA PRO A 312 -21.76 61.23 -17.52
C PRO A 312 -21.54 62.47 -18.37
N ARG A 313 -20.38 62.51 -18.98
CA ARG A 313 -20.13 63.43 -20.11
C ARG A 313 -19.64 62.61 -21.30
N SER A 314 -20.44 62.65 -22.34
CA SER A 314 -20.08 62.16 -23.67
C SER A 314 -18.85 62.89 -24.20
N THR A 315 -17.87 62.15 -24.71
CA THR A 315 -16.90 62.66 -25.66
C THR A 315 -16.52 61.58 -26.67
N VAL A 316 -16.47 62.00 -27.89
CA VAL A 316 -16.20 61.46 -29.20
C VAL A 316 -14.92 60.57 -29.25
N PRO A 317 -14.88 59.47 -30.05
CA PRO A 317 -13.77 58.54 -30.06
C PRO A 317 -12.54 59.10 -30.82
N ALA A 318 -11.37 58.96 -30.16
CA ALA A 318 -10.06 59.16 -30.77
C ALA A 318 -9.55 57.88 -31.42
N PRO A 319 -8.70 57.92 -32.46
CA PRO A 319 -8.30 56.78 -33.25
C PRO A 319 -7.47 55.77 -32.46
N THR A 320 -7.80 54.50 -32.64
CA THR A 320 -7.21 53.29 -32.05
C THR A 320 -5.72 53.17 -32.39
N ALA A 321 -4.88 53.16 -31.35
CA ALA A 321 -3.49 52.75 -31.46
C ALA A 321 -3.41 51.21 -31.65
N PRO A 322 -2.40 50.69 -32.38
CA PRO A 322 -2.24 49.24 -32.58
C PRO A 322 -2.04 48.50 -31.26
N PRO A 323 -2.53 47.26 -31.17
CA PRO A 323 -2.42 46.48 -29.94
C PRO A 323 -0.95 46.22 -29.57
N ARG A 324 -0.60 46.56 -28.32
CA ARG A 324 0.68 46.20 -27.72
C ARG A 324 0.80 44.68 -27.69
N PRO A 325 1.97 44.09 -27.96
CA PRO A 325 2.19 42.66 -27.72
C PRO A 325 1.87 42.34 -26.28
N VAL A 326 0.95 41.38 -26.09
CA VAL A 326 0.62 40.83 -24.76
C VAL A 326 1.86 40.09 -24.30
N ALA A 327 2.44 40.53 -23.20
CA ALA A 327 3.52 39.78 -22.54
C ALA A 327 3.04 38.36 -22.20
N PRO A 328 3.87 37.33 -22.39
CA PRO A 328 3.50 35.97 -21.99
C PRO A 328 3.12 35.97 -20.52
N PRO A 329 2.12 35.13 -20.10
CA PRO A 329 1.72 35.04 -18.71
C PRO A 329 2.93 34.67 -17.86
N PRO A 330 3.06 35.23 -16.64
CA PRO A 330 4.14 34.88 -15.76
C PRO A 330 4.13 33.36 -15.48
N PRO A 331 5.29 32.72 -15.35
CA PRO A 331 5.35 31.30 -15.01
C PRO A 331 4.56 31.05 -13.72
N PRO A 332 3.89 29.88 -13.61
CA PRO A 332 3.14 29.55 -12.39
C PRO A 332 4.08 29.66 -11.18
N PRO A 333 3.57 30.15 -10.04
CA PRO A 333 4.37 30.25 -8.82
C PRO A 333 4.93 28.87 -8.45
N PRO A 334 6.17 28.80 -7.91
CA PRO A 334 6.74 27.56 -7.48
C PRO A 334 5.81 26.89 -6.46
N PRO A 335 5.71 25.54 -6.45
CA PRO A 335 4.86 24.82 -5.50
C PRO A 335 5.26 25.22 -4.07
N PRO A 336 4.29 25.38 -3.15
CA PRO A 336 4.58 25.74 -1.77
C PRO A 336 5.53 24.69 -1.15
N PRO A 337 6.46 25.12 -0.28
CA PRO A 337 7.36 24.18 0.39
C PRO A 337 6.57 23.12 1.13
N PRO A 338 7.06 21.87 1.22
CA PRO A 338 6.36 20.78 1.88
C PRO A 338 5.96 21.20 3.29
N SER A 339 4.70 20.96 3.65
CA SER A 339 4.20 21.32 4.97
C SER A 339 5.07 20.61 6.01
N SER A 340 5.43 21.28 7.08
CA SER A 340 6.15 20.67 8.21
C SER A 340 5.39 19.43 8.75
N THR A 341 4.09 19.37 8.56
CA THR A 341 3.23 18.22 8.86
C THR A 341 3.52 17.02 7.96
N GLY A 342 3.64 17.21 6.65
CA GLY A 342 3.98 16.11 5.73
C GLY A 342 5.33 15.49 6.03
N GLN A 343 6.36 16.29 6.34
CA GLN A 343 7.68 15.77 6.73
C GLN A 343 7.63 14.99 8.05
N ARG A 344 6.87 15.46 9.04
CA ARG A 344 6.66 14.72 10.29
C ARG A 344 5.93 13.40 10.05
N ALA A 345 4.92 13.39 9.19
CA ALA A 345 4.21 12.16 8.81
C ALA A 345 5.15 11.15 8.12
N VAL A 346 6.04 11.61 7.24
CA VAL A 346 7.09 10.76 6.63
C VAL A 346 7.98 10.14 7.71
N GLN A 347 8.48 10.93 8.67
CA GLN A 347 9.32 10.41 9.74
C GLN A 347 8.59 9.40 10.62
N ALA A 348 7.34 9.68 10.99
CA ALA A 348 6.51 8.77 11.74
C ALA A 348 6.31 7.44 10.97
N ALA A 349 5.93 7.49 9.71
CA ALA A 349 5.74 6.27 8.91
C ALA A 349 7.04 5.48 8.71
N LEU A 350 8.17 6.15 8.49
CA LEU A 350 9.48 5.49 8.36
C LEU A 350 9.94 4.81 9.64
N SER A 351 9.57 5.32 10.82
CA SER A 351 9.86 4.67 12.10
C SER A 351 9.12 3.35 12.30
N MET A 352 8.07 3.11 11.54
CA MET A 352 7.25 1.88 11.58
C MET A 352 7.70 0.81 10.59
N ARG A 353 8.81 0.99 9.87
CA ARG A 353 9.33 -0.05 8.96
C ARG A 353 9.58 -1.36 9.70
N GLY A 354 9.18 -2.47 9.07
CA GLY A 354 9.25 -3.81 9.66
C GLY A 354 8.02 -4.18 10.49
N THR A 355 7.10 -3.26 10.77
CA THR A 355 5.83 -3.59 11.43
C THR A 355 4.98 -4.45 10.51
N PRO A 356 4.40 -5.57 10.98
CA PRO A 356 3.59 -6.44 10.15
C PRO A 356 2.36 -5.73 9.58
N TYR A 357 2.00 -6.11 8.34
CA TYR A 357 0.69 -5.75 7.81
C TYR A 357 -0.41 -6.44 8.63
N ARG A 358 -1.42 -5.67 8.99
CA ARG A 358 -2.67 -6.16 9.59
C ARG A 358 -3.83 -5.41 8.98
N TRP A 359 -4.79 -6.13 8.43
CA TRP A 359 -6.03 -5.52 7.96
C TRP A 359 -6.75 -4.77 9.09
N GLY A 360 -7.20 -3.55 8.83
CA GLY A 360 -7.82 -2.67 9.84
C GLY A 360 -6.84 -2.23 10.94
N GLY A 361 -5.54 -2.41 10.74
CA GLY A 361 -4.51 -2.01 11.70
C GLY A 361 -4.11 -0.55 11.52
N GLU A 362 -4.09 0.21 12.62
CA GLU A 362 -3.76 1.64 12.68
C GLU A 362 -2.81 1.99 13.83
N SER A 363 -2.05 1.02 14.30
CA SER A 363 -1.16 1.18 15.47
C SER A 363 0.16 0.41 15.30
N PRO A 364 1.19 0.68 16.12
CA PRO A 364 2.48 -0.01 16.05
C PRO A 364 2.42 -1.55 16.17
N GLY A 365 1.29 -2.13 16.57
CA GLY A 365 1.06 -3.57 16.58
C GLY A 365 0.75 -4.18 15.21
N GLY A 366 0.50 -3.35 14.20
CA GLY A 366 0.20 -3.73 12.81
C GLY A 366 -0.53 -2.63 12.09
N PHE A 367 -0.25 -2.47 10.80
CA PHE A 367 -0.86 -1.48 9.94
C PHE A 367 -1.40 -2.10 8.65
N ASP A 368 -2.55 -1.60 8.17
CA ASP A 368 -2.85 -1.67 6.75
C ASP A 368 -2.40 -0.39 6.02
N CYS A 369 -2.62 -0.30 4.71
CA CYS A 369 -2.11 0.80 3.91
C CYS A 369 -2.66 2.17 4.34
N SER A 370 -3.96 2.28 4.58
CA SER A 370 -4.65 3.50 5.00
C SER A 370 -4.46 3.79 6.49
N GLY A 371 -4.36 2.76 7.32
CA GLY A 371 -4.08 2.90 8.75
C GLY A 371 -2.68 3.43 9.05
N LEU A 372 -1.67 3.06 8.24
CA LEU A 372 -0.33 3.65 8.33
C LEU A 372 -0.36 5.15 8.03
N VAL A 373 -1.09 5.56 6.98
CA VAL A 373 -1.25 6.98 6.61
C VAL A 373 -1.98 7.73 7.71
N LEU A 374 -3.12 7.21 8.17
CA LEU A 374 -3.92 7.78 9.26
C LEU A 374 -3.08 8.00 10.51
N TRP A 375 -2.39 6.97 10.96
CA TRP A 375 -1.55 7.03 12.16
C TRP A 375 -0.40 8.01 12.00
N ALA A 376 0.31 7.98 10.88
CA ALA A 376 1.47 8.83 10.64
C ALA A 376 1.09 10.32 10.62
N TYR A 377 -0.03 10.64 10.01
CA TYR A 377 -0.56 12.01 10.00
C TYR A 377 -1.09 12.44 11.35
N ALA A 378 -1.70 11.55 12.14
CA ALA A 378 -2.09 11.83 13.52
C ALA A 378 -0.86 12.16 14.38
N GLN A 379 0.26 11.40 14.25
CA GLN A 379 1.54 11.73 14.91
C GLN A 379 2.11 13.08 14.46
N ALA A 380 1.82 13.48 13.22
CA ALA A 380 2.23 14.76 12.68
C ALA A 380 1.32 15.94 13.12
N GLY A 381 0.29 15.69 13.93
CA GLY A 381 -0.66 16.69 14.41
C GLY A 381 -1.84 16.93 13.48
N ARG A 382 -2.06 16.04 12.50
CA ARG A 382 -3.23 16.05 11.60
C ARG A 382 -4.03 14.76 11.75
N GLY A 383 -4.90 14.71 12.75
CA GLY A 383 -5.85 13.61 12.94
C GLY A 383 -7.08 13.73 12.02
N GLY A 384 -7.98 12.74 12.15
CA GLY A 384 -9.28 12.75 11.46
C GLY A 384 -9.25 12.32 9.99
N LEU A 385 -8.18 11.63 9.54
CA LEU A 385 -8.21 10.97 8.25
C LEU A 385 -9.09 9.70 8.36
N PRO A 386 -9.92 9.39 7.35
CA PRO A 386 -10.70 8.16 7.34
C PRO A 386 -9.80 6.93 7.16
N HIS A 387 -10.21 5.77 7.68
CA HIS A 387 -9.48 4.51 7.53
C HIS A 387 -9.83 3.80 6.21
N SER A 388 -9.68 4.52 5.11
CA SER A 388 -9.94 4.03 3.74
C SER A 388 -9.02 4.75 2.77
N SER A 389 -8.31 4.00 1.93
CA SER A 389 -7.39 4.55 0.93
C SER A 389 -8.11 5.37 -0.14
N SER A 390 -9.31 4.96 -0.55
CA SER A 390 -10.12 5.71 -1.52
C SER A 390 -10.63 7.03 -0.95
N MET A 391 -11.07 7.04 0.31
CA MET A 391 -11.50 8.26 0.99
C MET A 391 -10.31 9.20 1.22
N GLN A 392 -9.16 8.70 1.70
CA GLN A 392 -7.94 9.51 1.87
C GLN A 392 -7.47 10.12 0.54
N ALA A 393 -7.49 9.35 -0.55
CA ALA A 393 -7.13 9.85 -1.88
C ALA A 393 -8.11 10.90 -2.42
N SER A 394 -9.35 10.93 -1.96
CA SER A 394 -10.37 11.92 -2.33
C SER A 394 -10.36 13.19 -1.49
N MET A 395 -9.72 13.17 -0.30
CA MET A 395 -9.66 14.34 0.59
C MET A 395 -8.74 15.45 0.11
N GLY A 396 -7.76 15.12 -0.73
CA GLY A 396 -6.75 16.05 -1.18
C GLY A 396 -6.92 16.51 -2.62
N ARG A 397 -6.04 17.42 -3.03
CA ARG A 397 -5.95 17.88 -4.41
C ARG A 397 -5.08 16.91 -5.21
N ARG A 398 -5.58 16.41 -6.33
CA ARG A 398 -4.75 15.64 -7.28
C ARG A 398 -3.67 16.56 -7.89
N ILE A 399 -2.46 16.02 -7.96
CA ILE A 399 -1.29 16.68 -8.54
C ILE A 399 -0.65 15.74 -9.56
N SER A 400 0.24 16.25 -10.39
CA SER A 400 1.04 15.40 -11.27
C SER A 400 2.09 14.63 -10.46
N VAL A 401 2.50 13.45 -10.94
CA VAL A 401 3.54 12.64 -10.29
C VAL A 401 4.87 13.38 -10.18
N GLY A 402 5.17 14.28 -11.14
CA GLY A 402 6.36 15.13 -11.13
C GLY A 402 6.36 16.22 -10.05
N GLU A 403 5.18 16.55 -9.50
CA GLU A 403 5.03 17.54 -8.41
C GLU A 403 5.04 16.94 -7.01
N LEU A 404 5.25 15.63 -6.90
CA LEU A 404 5.28 14.92 -5.60
C LEU A 404 6.37 15.48 -4.69
N MET A 405 5.98 15.82 -3.47
CA MET A 405 6.87 16.25 -2.39
C MET A 405 6.73 15.31 -1.18
N PRO A 406 7.79 15.15 -0.37
CA PRO A 406 7.71 14.33 0.84
C PRO A 406 6.51 14.71 1.71
N GLY A 407 5.68 13.72 2.03
CA GLY A 407 4.40 13.89 2.71
C GLY A 407 3.17 13.80 1.80
N ASP A 408 3.30 13.96 0.48
CA ASP A 408 2.17 13.72 -0.42
C ASP A 408 1.77 12.24 -0.41
N LEU A 409 0.52 11.95 -0.70
CA LEU A 409 0.02 10.58 -0.79
C LEU A 409 0.17 10.04 -2.21
N VAL A 410 0.52 8.76 -2.29
CA VAL A 410 0.55 8.01 -3.55
C VAL A 410 -0.44 6.86 -3.44
N ALA A 411 -1.48 6.90 -4.27
CA ALA A 411 -2.55 5.91 -4.29
C ALA A 411 -2.55 5.11 -5.61
N TYR A 412 -3.15 3.92 -5.58
CA TYR A 412 -3.21 3.01 -6.73
C TYR A 412 -4.57 2.36 -6.85
N GLY A 413 -4.92 2.03 -8.10
CA GLY A 413 -6.11 1.29 -8.47
C GLY A 413 -7.26 2.15 -8.96
N SER A 414 -8.20 1.49 -9.63
CA SER A 414 -9.48 2.07 -10.06
C SER A 414 -10.58 1.01 -9.89
N PRO A 415 -11.34 1.05 -8.79
CA PRO A 415 -11.28 2.01 -7.67
C PRO A 415 -9.97 1.96 -6.90
N VAL A 416 -9.61 3.07 -6.20
CA VAL A 416 -8.42 3.11 -5.33
C VAL A 416 -8.55 2.07 -4.23
N HIS A 417 -7.48 1.26 -4.08
CA HIS A 417 -7.43 0.18 -3.08
C HIS A 417 -6.08 0.06 -2.38
N HIS A 418 -5.14 0.97 -2.69
CA HIS A 418 -3.86 1.03 -1.99
C HIS A 418 -3.37 2.48 -1.89
N ILE A 419 -2.63 2.78 -0.81
CA ILE A 419 -2.10 4.11 -0.55
C ILE A 419 -0.82 4.03 0.30
N GLY A 420 0.03 5.06 0.18
CA GLY A 420 1.21 5.26 1.02
C GLY A 420 1.67 6.70 0.97
N ILE A 421 2.72 7.02 1.72
CA ILE A 421 3.27 8.37 1.87
C ILE A 421 4.54 8.50 1.04
N TYR A 422 4.59 9.46 0.13
CA TYR A 422 5.78 9.77 -0.66
C TYR A 422 6.90 10.32 0.22
N ILE A 423 8.12 9.80 0.04
CA ILE A 423 9.29 10.18 0.87
C ILE A 423 10.39 10.92 0.08
N GLY A 424 10.18 11.10 -1.24
CA GLY A 424 11.17 11.68 -2.16
C GLY A 424 11.86 10.61 -3.03
N GLY A 425 12.57 11.05 -4.07
CA GLY A 425 13.38 10.17 -4.92
C GLY A 425 12.60 9.06 -5.65
N GLY A 426 11.33 9.28 -5.96
CA GLY A 426 10.48 8.25 -6.58
C GLY A 426 10.11 7.10 -5.65
N GLN A 427 10.21 7.30 -4.32
CA GLN A 427 9.94 6.30 -3.30
C GLN A 427 8.80 6.71 -2.37
N TYR A 428 8.11 5.72 -1.82
CA TYR A 428 7.05 5.90 -0.82
C TYR A 428 7.16 4.83 0.25
N VAL A 429 6.66 5.13 1.45
CA VAL A 429 6.52 4.18 2.55
C VAL A 429 5.07 3.72 2.61
N HIS A 430 4.87 2.41 2.71
CA HIS A 430 3.55 1.79 2.71
C HIS A 430 3.51 0.48 3.51
N ALA A 431 2.31 0.05 3.88
CA ALA A 431 2.03 -1.31 4.36
C ALA A 431 1.36 -2.07 3.18
N PRO A 432 2.06 -3.03 2.53
CA PRO A 432 1.61 -3.53 1.23
C PRO A 432 0.41 -4.47 1.28
N ARG A 433 0.44 -5.52 2.08
CA ARG A 433 -0.56 -6.60 2.16
C ARG A 433 -0.27 -7.59 3.27
N THR A 434 -1.23 -8.48 3.57
CA THR A 434 -1.07 -9.61 4.50
C THR A 434 0.17 -10.45 4.17
N GLY A 435 0.93 -10.80 5.21
CA GLY A 435 2.19 -11.54 5.10
C GLY A 435 3.42 -10.69 4.79
N ASP A 436 3.26 -9.38 4.65
CA ASP A 436 4.33 -8.41 4.40
C ASP A 436 4.44 -7.42 5.59
N VAL A 437 5.38 -6.48 5.51
CA VAL A 437 5.65 -5.49 6.55
C VAL A 437 5.66 -4.09 5.96
N VAL A 438 5.52 -3.08 6.80
CA VAL A 438 5.76 -1.68 6.43
C VAL A 438 7.16 -1.55 5.84
N LYS A 439 7.25 -1.01 4.63
CA LYS A 439 8.50 -0.88 3.89
C LYS A 439 8.51 0.31 2.94
N VAL A 440 9.70 0.61 2.43
CA VAL A 440 9.88 1.59 1.34
C VAL A 440 9.91 0.85 0.01
N ALA A 441 9.22 1.41 -0.98
CA ALA A 441 9.18 0.89 -2.34
C ALA A 441 9.22 2.03 -3.36
N SER A 442 9.58 1.71 -4.61
CA SER A 442 9.45 2.67 -5.72
C SER A 442 7.99 2.84 -6.10
N ILE A 443 7.57 4.08 -6.33
CA ILE A 443 6.21 4.40 -6.81
C ILE A 443 5.89 3.78 -8.18
N TYR A 444 6.87 3.30 -8.91
CA TYR A 444 6.69 2.67 -10.23
C TYR A 444 6.68 1.13 -10.17
N ARG A 445 6.82 0.53 -8.98
CA ARG A 445 6.85 -0.93 -8.79
C ARG A 445 5.55 -1.53 -8.26
N PHE A 446 4.59 -0.70 -7.91
CA PHE A 446 3.26 -1.20 -7.56
C PHE A 446 2.43 -1.41 -8.82
N ASN A 447 1.48 -2.34 -8.77
CA ASN A 447 0.64 -2.67 -9.93
C ASN A 447 -0.31 -1.50 -10.24
N GLY A 448 -0.11 -0.80 -11.35
CA GLY A 448 -0.93 0.33 -11.77
C GLY A 448 -0.18 1.67 -11.83
N THR A 449 -0.89 2.68 -12.36
CA THR A 449 -0.38 4.06 -12.45
C THR A 449 -0.52 4.76 -11.11
N PRO A 450 0.53 5.40 -10.57
CA PRO A 450 0.44 6.14 -9.34
C PRO A 450 -0.47 7.37 -9.47
N ILE A 451 -1.35 7.54 -8.50
CA ILE A 451 -2.23 8.70 -8.33
C ILE A 451 -1.61 9.55 -7.22
N ALA A 452 -1.15 10.74 -7.56
CA ALA A 452 -0.51 11.65 -6.62
C ALA A 452 -1.55 12.62 -6.02
N VAL A 453 -1.57 12.72 -4.69
CA VAL A 453 -2.54 13.53 -3.94
C VAL A 453 -1.84 14.32 -2.85
N ARG A 454 -2.09 15.63 -2.79
CA ARG A 454 -1.61 16.51 -1.72
C ARG A 454 -2.73 16.83 -0.77
N ILE A 455 -2.55 16.48 0.51
CA ILE A 455 -3.50 16.73 1.60
C ILE A 455 -2.98 17.79 2.55
#